data_4d6dd5455abab4e5a00335c3656cbfd7
#
_entry.id   4d6dd5455abab4e5a00335c3656cbfd7
#
_cell.length_a   1.000
_cell.length_b   1.000
_cell.length_c   1.000
_cell.angle_alpha   90.00
_cell.angle_beta   90.00
_cell.angle_gamma   90.00
#
_symmetry.space_group_name_H-M   'P 1'
#
loop_
_entity.id
_entity.type
_entity.pdbx_description
1 polymer ?
#
loop_
_entity_poly.entity_id
_entity_poly.type
_entity_poly.pdbx_seq_one_letter_code
_entity_poly.pdbx_strand_id
1 'polypeptide(L)'
;AELASHLVDEAARVSRQAARARAALSQAARLVRDAVGVEGAIRGVETEGMASDLARVAADLVGAPIIAEAVAASTRRAGTRTGGWLPLRWLARLGVDPLRRLHLGEEERQESATTPTLPTRSASDEAAFVNAVRREAAVRSQGRPERWRRLLVERALSGAAAVPAAAHREVANNLRVSASAPSLSRILGGFQLIAWMVSLVGAAWIGLVHLGRAVLIDVDVPAIGPIPIPTVILVCGLAVTLLCAGMNRALCSWVASRRKRAVMDDVRAMCRDEVDRLVVAPLRAEDNRHVTIASFVARLHLDERV
;
A
#
# COMPACT_ATOMS: atom_id res chain seq x y z
N ALA A 1 -51.18 -27.68 -67.94
CA ALA A 1 -51.83 -27.34 -66.63
C ALA A 1 -51.14 -28.01 -65.47
N GLU A 2 -50.77 -29.28 -65.48
CA GLU A 2 -50.17 -30.04 -64.39
C GLU A 2 -48.77 -29.52 -63.95
N LEU A 3 -47.93 -29.08 -64.91
CA LEU A 3 -46.59 -28.55 -64.60
C LEU A 3 -46.67 -27.23 -63.86
N ALA A 4 -47.64 -26.39 -64.16
CA ALA A 4 -47.87 -25.11 -63.51
C ALA A 4 -48.37 -25.29 -62.06
N SER A 5 -49.26 -26.25 -61.82
CA SER A 5 -49.72 -26.57 -60.46
C SER A 5 -48.62 -27.16 -59.62
N HIS A 6 -47.76 -28.01 -60.19
CA HIS A 6 -46.63 -28.58 -59.48
C HIS A 6 -45.56 -27.52 -59.07
N LEU A 7 -45.31 -26.57 -59.96
CA LEU A 7 -44.36 -25.42 -59.64
C LEU A 7 -44.93 -24.48 -58.55
N VAL A 8 -46.26 -24.25 -58.59
CA VAL A 8 -46.91 -23.43 -57.56
C VAL A 8 -46.90 -24.14 -56.19
N ASP A 9 -47.11 -25.44 -56.12
CA ASP A 9 -47.05 -26.22 -54.88
C ASP A 9 -45.63 -26.31 -54.32
N GLU A 10 -44.64 -26.47 -55.21
CA GLU A 10 -43.21 -26.47 -54.79
C GLU A 10 -42.82 -25.13 -54.30
N ALA A 11 -43.14 -24.03 -54.96
CA ALA A 11 -42.89 -22.66 -54.52
C ALA A 11 -43.57 -22.36 -53.15
N ALA A 12 -44.81 -22.85 -52.99
CA ALA A 12 -45.53 -22.75 -51.71
C ALA A 12 -44.90 -23.59 -50.61
N ARG A 13 -44.26 -24.72 -50.90
CA ARG A 13 -43.55 -25.59 -49.98
C ARG A 13 -42.27 -24.94 -49.56
N VAL A 14 -41.43 -24.41 -50.45
CA VAL A 14 -40.25 -23.70 -50.24
C VAL A 14 -40.48 -22.42 -49.39
N SER A 15 -41.50 -21.65 -49.70
CA SER A 15 -41.88 -20.45 -48.95
C SER A 15 -42.31 -20.78 -47.52
N ARG A 16 -43.06 -21.87 -47.29
CA ARG A 16 -43.39 -22.33 -45.91
C ARG A 16 -42.19 -22.81 -45.15
N GLN A 17 -41.24 -23.50 -45.78
CA GLN A 17 -40.01 -23.91 -45.16
C GLN A 17 -39.15 -22.69 -44.78
N ALA A 18 -38.99 -21.71 -45.65
CA ALA A 18 -38.29 -20.46 -45.38
C ALA A 18 -38.94 -19.66 -44.24
N ALA A 19 -40.26 -19.60 -44.18
CA ALA A 19 -40.98 -18.94 -43.10
C ALA A 19 -40.76 -19.66 -41.74
N ARG A 20 -40.77 -20.99 -41.73
CA ARG A 20 -40.47 -21.78 -40.51
C ARG A 20 -39.03 -21.61 -40.07
N ALA A 21 -38.08 -21.60 -41.00
CA ALA A 21 -36.65 -21.36 -40.67
C ALA A 21 -36.44 -19.97 -40.10
N ARG A 22 -37.07 -18.92 -40.67
CA ARG A 22 -37.03 -17.56 -40.13
C ARG A 22 -37.63 -17.46 -38.72
N ALA A 23 -38.79 -18.11 -38.50
CA ALA A 23 -39.40 -18.13 -37.17
C ALA A 23 -38.55 -18.85 -36.15
N ALA A 24 -37.90 -19.96 -36.49
CA ALA A 24 -36.97 -20.67 -35.61
C ALA A 24 -35.71 -19.83 -35.30
N LEU A 25 -35.17 -19.15 -36.30
CA LEU A 25 -34.02 -18.24 -36.11
C LEU A 25 -34.39 -17.04 -35.23
N SER A 26 -35.55 -16.44 -35.41
CA SER A 26 -36.01 -15.33 -34.57
C SER A 26 -36.29 -15.76 -33.13
N GLN A 27 -36.77 -16.98 -32.92
CA GLN A 27 -36.94 -17.56 -31.60
C GLN A 27 -35.57 -17.86 -30.93
N ALA A 28 -34.62 -18.45 -31.65
CA ALA A 28 -33.27 -18.69 -31.19
C ALA A 28 -32.56 -17.38 -30.82
N ALA A 29 -32.67 -16.35 -31.65
CA ALA A 29 -32.12 -15.03 -31.38
C ALA A 29 -32.70 -14.38 -30.13
N ARG A 30 -34.01 -14.55 -29.88
CA ARG A 30 -34.65 -14.09 -28.62
C ARG A 30 -34.08 -14.83 -27.39
N LEU A 31 -34.00 -16.15 -27.44
CA LEU A 31 -33.47 -16.96 -26.35
C LEU A 31 -32.02 -16.62 -26.04
N VAL A 32 -31.21 -16.40 -27.08
CA VAL A 32 -29.80 -15.98 -26.91
C VAL A 32 -29.74 -14.58 -26.29
N ARG A 33 -30.60 -13.65 -26.73
CA ARG A 33 -30.64 -12.29 -26.13
C ARG A 33 -30.99 -12.32 -24.66
N ASP A 34 -32.02 -13.08 -24.29
CA ASP A 34 -32.45 -13.23 -22.89
C ASP A 34 -31.35 -13.91 -22.05
N ALA A 35 -30.68 -14.91 -22.63
CA ALA A 35 -29.59 -15.62 -21.99
C ALA A 35 -28.32 -14.73 -21.79
N VAL A 36 -28.03 -13.82 -22.73
CA VAL A 36 -26.87 -12.92 -22.72
C VAL A 36 -27.17 -11.65 -21.95
N GLY A 37 -28.43 -11.21 -21.85
CA GLY A 37 -28.79 -9.97 -21.13
C GLY A 37 -28.15 -8.72 -21.73
N VAL A 38 -28.39 -8.49 -23.04
CA VAL A 38 -27.73 -7.48 -23.88
C VAL A 38 -27.73 -6.08 -23.25
N GLU A 39 -28.81 -5.65 -22.61
CA GLU A 39 -28.90 -4.31 -22.00
C GLU A 39 -27.94 -4.09 -20.82
N GLY A 40 -27.72 -5.13 -20.02
CA GLY A 40 -26.81 -5.06 -18.88
C GLY A 40 -25.34 -5.35 -19.23
N ALA A 41 -25.10 -6.05 -20.37
CA ALA A 41 -23.76 -6.53 -20.74
C ALA A 41 -22.91 -5.48 -21.47
N ILE A 42 -23.47 -4.43 -22.03
CA ILE A 42 -22.74 -3.40 -22.80
C ILE A 42 -21.84 -2.56 -21.91
N ARG A 43 -22.16 -2.41 -20.63
CA ARG A 43 -21.26 -1.78 -19.65
C ARG A 43 -20.35 -2.84 -19.04
N GLY A 44 -19.07 -2.80 -19.36
CA GLY A 44 -18.06 -3.66 -18.73
C GLY A 44 -18.06 -3.55 -17.20
N VAL A 45 -17.58 -4.57 -16.51
CA VAL A 45 -17.38 -4.52 -15.05
C VAL A 45 -16.32 -3.48 -14.74
N GLU A 46 -16.63 -2.54 -13.84
CA GLU A 46 -15.65 -1.58 -13.34
C GLU A 46 -14.64 -2.31 -12.46
N THR A 47 -13.49 -2.63 -13.03
CA THR A 47 -12.44 -3.44 -12.37
C THR A 47 -11.38 -2.63 -11.67
N GLU A 48 -11.24 -1.33 -11.98
CA GLU A 48 -10.17 -0.50 -11.45
C GLU A 48 -10.30 -0.26 -9.95
N GLY A 49 -11.49 0.12 -9.48
CA GLY A 49 -11.79 0.22 -8.05
C GLY A 49 -11.64 -1.12 -7.32
N MET A 50 -12.03 -2.24 -7.94
CA MET A 50 -11.88 -3.57 -7.36
C MET A 50 -10.42 -3.93 -7.05
N ALA A 51 -9.51 -3.66 -7.97
CA ALA A 51 -8.09 -3.94 -7.75
C ALA A 51 -7.54 -3.18 -6.54
N SER A 52 -7.89 -1.90 -6.39
CA SER A 52 -7.42 -1.07 -5.27
C SER A 52 -8.02 -1.47 -3.92
N ASP A 53 -9.31 -1.86 -3.89
CA ASP A 53 -9.98 -2.29 -2.67
C ASP A 53 -9.44 -3.64 -2.18
N LEU A 54 -9.27 -4.61 -3.07
CA LEU A 54 -8.69 -5.90 -2.76
C LEU A 54 -7.20 -5.81 -2.42
N ALA A 55 -6.44 -4.91 -3.07
CA ALA A 55 -5.04 -4.66 -2.73
C ALA A 55 -4.87 -4.14 -1.31
N ARG A 56 -5.80 -3.32 -0.82
CA ARG A 56 -5.80 -2.86 0.58
C ARG A 56 -5.95 -4.03 1.54
N VAL A 57 -6.92 -4.91 1.29
CA VAL A 57 -7.13 -6.10 2.11
C VAL A 57 -5.91 -7.03 2.05
N ALA A 58 -5.34 -7.27 0.86
CA ALA A 58 -4.13 -8.08 0.70
C ALA A 58 -2.93 -7.49 1.44
N ALA A 59 -2.72 -6.16 1.39
CA ALA A 59 -1.64 -5.48 2.10
C ALA A 59 -1.79 -5.61 3.63
N ASP A 60 -3.00 -5.50 4.16
CA ASP A 60 -3.26 -5.70 5.59
C ASP A 60 -2.94 -7.13 6.01
N LEU A 61 -3.26 -8.13 5.19
CA LEU A 61 -2.92 -9.54 5.45
C LEU A 61 -1.41 -9.83 5.40
N VAL A 62 -0.67 -9.15 4.54
CA VAL A 62 0.80 -9.24 4.49
C VAL A 62 1.44 -8.55 5.69
N GLY A 63 0.67 -7.80 6.48
CA GLY A 63 1.17 -7.07 7.64
C GLY A 63 1.78 -5.71 7.29
N ALA A 64 1.35 -5.07 6.22
CA ALA A 64 1.84 -3.74 5.82
C ALA A 64 1.85 -2.72 6.97
N PRO A 65 0.82 -2.63 7.85
CA PRO A 65 0.85 -1.72 8.99
C PRO A 65 1.99 -2.00 9.97
N ILE A 66 2.29 -3.29 10.22
CA ILE A 66 3.35 -3.72 11.14
C ILE A 66 4.71 -3.38 10.56
N ILE A 67 4.93 -3.66 9.27
CA ILE A 67 6.16 -3.33 8.54
C ILE A 67 6.38 -1.81 8.55
N ALA A 68 5.35 -1.05 8.18
CA ALA A 68 5.43 0.40 8.11
C ALA A 68 5.70 1.05 9.48
N GLU A 69 5.14 0.51 10.58
CA GLU A 69 5.43 1.00 11.93
C GLU A 69 6.87 0.62 12.37
N ALA A 70 7.35 -0.57 12.03
CA ALA A 70 8.72 -0.97 12.29
C ALA A 70 9.72 -0.05 11.59
N VAL A 71 9.45 0.34 10.33
CA VAL A 71 10.26 1.32 9.59
C VAL A 71 10.24 2.69 10.23
N ALA A 72 9.07 3.15 10.65
CA ALA A 72 8.94 4.44 11.33
C ALA A 72 9.69 4.44 12.68
N ALA A 73 9.54 3.38 13.47
CA ALA A 73 10.21 3.24 14.75
C ALA A 73 11.74 3.18 14.61
N SER A 74 12.23 2.44 13.60
CA SER A 74 13.66 2.34 13.28
C SER A 74 14.22 3.68 12.82
N THR A 75 13.51 4.42 11.96
CA THR A 75 13.89 5.77 11.54
C THR A 75 13.98 6.74 12.73
N ARG A 76 13.01 6.72 13.65
CA ARG A 76 13.06 7.54 14.88
C ARG A 76 14.26 7.20 15.74
N ARG A 77 14.57 5.90 15.91
CA ARG A 77 15.76 5.44 16.68
C ARG A 77 17.07 5.85 16.01
N ALA A 78 17.19 5.71 14.69
CA ALA A 78 18.37 6.17 13.97
C ALA A 78 18.60 7.67 14.19
N GLY A 79 17.53 8.47 14.17
CA GLY A 79 17.59 9.91 14.46
C GLY A 79 17.99 10.24 15.90
N THR A 80 17.50 9.49 16.89
CA THR A 80 17.90 9.71 18.30
C THR A 80 19.35 9.30 18.57
N ARG A 81 19.89 8.32 17.84
CA ARG A 81 21.32 7.94 17.92
C ARG A 81 22.25 9.00 17.34
N THR A 82 21.81 9.75 16.33
CA THR A 82 22.64 10.76 15.65
C THR A 82 22.51 12.15 16.23
N GLY A 83 21.33 12.55 16.70
CA GLY A 83 21.03 13.93 17.14
C GLY A 83 20.17 14.00 18.41
N GLY A 84 20.14 12.96 19.24
CA GLY A 84 19.44 12.96 20.52
C GLY A 84 20.25 13.66 21.63
N TRP A 85 19.57 14.05 22.72
CA TRP A 85 20.21 14.65 23.92
C TRP A 85 21.34 13.74 24.40
N LEU A 86 22.52 14.29 24.55
CA LEU A 86 23.78 13.55 24.81
C LEU A 86 23.68 12.51 25.94
N PRO A 87 23.08 12.82 27.11
CA PRO A 87 22.91 11.83 28.18
C PRO A 87 22.02 10.65 27.80
N LEU A 88 21.04 10.84 26.88
CA LEU A 88 20.12 9.79 26.44
C LEU A 88 20.63 8.99 25.21
N ARG A 89 21.68 9.48 24.53
CA ARG A 89 22.25 8.79 23.35
C ARG A 89 22.84 7.42 23.68
N TRP A 90 23.50 7.25 24.81
CA TRP A 90 24.02 5.94 25.18
C TRP A 90 22.90 4.98 25.58
N LEU A 91 21.81 5.47 26.21
CA LEU A 91 20.61 4.66 26.50
C LEU A 91 19.96 4.16 25.23
N ALA A 92 19.90 5.00 24.18
CA ALA A 92 19.34 4.64 22.89
C ALA A 92 20.15 3.57 22.14
N ARG A 93 21.45 3.40 22.48
CA ARG A 93 22.30 2.34 21.92
C ARG A 93 21.99 0.95 22.49
N LEU A 94 21.39 0.87 23.67
CA LEU A 94 21.04 -0.39 24.33
C LEU A 94 19.73 -1.02 23.81
N GLY A 95 18.92 -0.26 23.07
CA GLY A 95 17.65 -0.75 22.54
C GLY A 95 17.83 -1.55 21.24
N VAL A 96 17.11 -2.69 21.11
CA VAL A 96 17.07 -3.52 19.89
C VAL A 96 16.30 -2.80 18.78
N ASP A 97 16.81 -2.83 17.54
CA ASP A 97 16.15 -2.22 16.38
C ASP A 97 14.96 -3.07 15.93
N PRO A 98 13.74 -2.48 15.75
CA PRO A 98 12.55 -3.21 15.29
C PRO A 98 12.71 -3.85 13.90
N LEU A 99 13.48 -3.22 13.00
CA LEU A 99 13.74 -3.80 11.67
C LEU A 99 14.60 -5.06 11.74
N ARG A 100 15.51 -5.14 12.70
CA ARG A 100 16.29 -6.36 12.96
C ARG A 100 15.40 -7.55 13.31
N ARG A 101 14.32 -7.32 14.03
CA ARG A 101 13.35 -8.38 14.37
C ARG A 101 12.59 -8.92 13.15
N LEU A 102 12.40 -8.11 12.12
CA LEU A 102 11.71 -8.50 10.89
C LEU A 102 12.66 -8.93 9.77
N HIS A 103 13.99 -8.86 9.98
CA HIS A 103 15.04 -9.16 8.99
C HIS A 103 14.85 -8.42 7.66
N LEU A 104 14.33 -7.18 7.72
CA LEU A 104 14.02 -6.34 6.54
C LEU A 104 15.14 -5.32 6.24
N GLY A 105 16.18 -5.19 7.09
CA GLY A 105 17.28 -4.23 6.90
C GLY A 105 18.21 -4.60 5.74
N GLU A 106 18.65 -3.59 4.95
CA GLU A 106 19.59 -3.80 3.83
C GLU A 106 20.94 -4.40 4.28
N GLU A 107 21.44 -4.01 5.44
CA GLU A 107 22.72 -4.50 5.98
C GLU A 107 22.66 -6.00 6.34
N GLU A 108 21.52 -6.47 6.80
CA GLU A 108 21.32 -7.86 7.22
C GLU A 108 21.12 -8.82 6.03
N ARG A 109 20.63 -8.31 4.89
CA ARG A 109 20.50 -9.09 3.64
C ARG A 109 21.84 -9.38 2.97
N GLN A 110 22.86 -8.56 3.22
CA GLN A 110 24.22 -8.80 2.70
C GLN A 110 25.00 -9.81 3.56
N GLU A 111 24.69 -9.91 4.85
CA GLU A 111 25.43 -10.80 5.77
C GLU A 111 24.78 -12.16 6.00
N SER A 112 23.49 -12.31 5.75
CA SER A 112 22.76 -13.56 5.96
C SER A 112 21.75 -13.79 4.84
N ALA A 113 21.80 -14.96 4.21
CA ALA A 113 20.79 -15.46 3.26
C ALA A 113 19.44 -15.76 3.94
N THR A 114 19.08 -15.00 4.99
CA THR A 114 17.90 -15.23 5.80
C THR A 114 16.69 -14.56 5.16
N THR A 115 15.70 -15.35 4.82
CA THR A 115 14.41 -14.87 4.29
C THR A 115 13.74 -13.93 5.30
N PRO A 116 13.20 -12.78 4.86
CA PRO A 116 12.52 -11.85 5.76
C PRO A 116 11.41 -12.55 6.55
N THR A 117 11.40 -12.38 7.86
CA THR A 117 10.37 -12.97 8.73
C THR A 117 9.16 -12.02 8.75
N LEU A 118 8.30 -12.14 7.76
CA LEU A 118 7.01 -11.44 7.75
C LEU A 118 6.05 -12.09 8.74
N PRO A 119 5.02 -11.37 9.21
CA PRO A 119 4.01 -11.93 10.09
C PRO A 119 3.42 -13.23 9.52
N THR A 120 3.25 -14.23 10.37
CA THR A 120 2.66 -15.51 9.96
C THR A 120 1.20 -15.32 9.57
N ARG A 121 0.82 -15.90 8.44
CA ARG A 121 -0.54 -15.87 7.93
C ARG A 121 -1.41 -16.84 8.72
N SER A 122 -2.64 -16.43 8.97
CA SER A 122 -3.68 -17.29 9.53
C SER A 122 -4.59 -17.82 8.42
N ALA A 123 -5.07 -19.04 8.55
CA ALA A 123 -6.07 -19.58 7.63
C ALA A 123 -7.39 -18.77 7.63
N SER A 124 -7.71 -18.12 8.75
CA SER A 124 -8.85 -17.20 8.85
C SER A 124 -8.68 -15.96 7.98
N ASP A 125 -7.44 -15.44 7.87
CA ASP A 125 -7.13 -14.25 7.06
C ASP A 125 -7.24 -14.58 5.57
N GLU A 126 -6.76 -15.76 5.15
CA GLU A 126 -6.92 -16.23 3.78
C GLU A 126 -8.40 -16.41 3.41
N ALA A 127 -9.20 -16.99 4.30
CA ALA A 127 -10.64 -17.11 4.11
C ALA A 127 -11.35 -15.75 4.07
N ALA A 128 -10.92 -14.78 4.87
CA ALA A 128 -11.42 -13.42 4.86
C ALA A 128 -11.15 -12.73 3.51
N PHE A 129 -9.96 -12.92 2.93
CA PHE A 129 -9.62 -12.40 1.61
C PHE A 129 -10.49 -13.01 0.51
N VAL A 130 -10.64 -14.34 0.49
CA VAL A 130 -11.51 -15.04 -0.49
C VAL A 130 -12.95 -14.54 -0.38
N ASN A 131 -13.45 -14.30 0.83
CA ASN A 131 -14.77 -13.73 1.05
C ASN A 131 -14.88 -12.27 0.59
N ALA A 132 -13.82 -11.47 0.72
CA ALA A 132 -13.76 -10.12 0.19
C ALA A 132 -13.84 -10.14 -1.36
N VAL A 133 -13.07 -11.00 -2.02
CA VAL A 133 -13.13 -11.20 -3.48
C VAL A 133 -14.53 -11.60 -3.93
N ARG A 134 -15.16 -12.55 -3.21
CA ARG A 134 -16.53 -12.98 -3.52
C ARG A 134 -17.53 -11.83 -3.44
N ARG A 135 -17.48 -11.04 -2.39
CA ARG A 135 -18.38 -9.88 -2.22
C ARG A 135 -18.17 -8.83 -3.31
N GLU A 136 -16.92 -8.46 -3.59
CA GLU A 136 -16.59 -7.47 -4.61
C GLU A 136 -17.02 -7.94 -6.00
N ALA A 137 -16.74 -9.18 -6.38
CA ALA A 137 -17.16 -9.75 -7.65
C ALA A 137 -18.69 -9.82 -7.77
N ALA A 138 -19.39 -10.19 -6.70
CA ALA A 138 -20.85 -10.25 -6.68
C ALA A 138 -21.49 -8.86 -6.84
N VAL A 139 -20.97 -7.84 -6.14
CA VAL A 139 -21.48 -6.47 -6.23
C VAL A 139 -21.25 -5.90 -7.62
N ARG A 140 -20.06 -6.06 -8.19
CA ARG A 140 -19.71 -5.50 -9.49
C ARG A 140 -20.32 -6.23 -10.67
N SER A 141 -20.79 -7.47 -10.47
CA SER A 141 -21.53 -8.23 -11.48
C SER A 141 -23.04 -8.04 -11.38
N GLN A 142 -23.55 -7.15 -10.52
CA GLN A 142 -24.98 -6.84 -10.43
C GLN A 142 -25.52 -6.32 -11.77
N GLY A 143 -26.78 -6.67 -12.07
CA GLY A 143 -27.42 -6.31 -13.33
C GLY A 143 -27.12 -7.25 -14.49
N ARG A 144 -26.28 -8.28 -14.30
CA ARG A 144 -26.01 -9.32 -15.30
C ARG A 144 -26.90 -10.55 -15.09
N PRO A 145 -27.21 -11.32 -16.17
CA PRO A 145 -27.91 -12.58 -16.04
C PRO A 145 -27.20 -13.51 -15.04
N GLU A 146 -27.98 -14.27 -14.27
CA GLU A 146 -27.52 -15.11 -13.18
C GLU A 146 -26.38 -16.07 -13.58
N ARG A 147 -26.42 -16.64 -14.77
CA ARG A 147 -25.38 -17.54 -15.30
C ARG A 147 -24.02 -16.81 -15.43
N TRP A 148 -24.02 -15.60 -15.97
CA TRP A 148 -22.83 -14.80 -16.16
C TRP A 148 -22.30 -14.29 -14.83
N ARG A 149 -23.18 -13.86 -13.93
CA ARG A 149 -22.81 -13.46 -12.57
C ARG A 149 -22.07 -14.57 -11.84
N ARG A 150 -22.59 -15.80 -11.88
CA ARG A 150 -21.94 -16.97 -11.27
C ARG A 150 -20.57 -17.24 -11.89
N LEU A 151 -20.46 -17.21 -13.19
CA LEU A 151 -19.24 -17.46 -13.93
C LEU A 151 -18.16 -16.41 -13.63
N LEU A 152 -18.53 -15.13 -13.54
CA LEU A 152 -17.63 -14.04 -13.16
C LEU A 152 -17.13 -14.20 -11.72
N VAL A 153 -18.01 -14.52 -10.78
CA VAL A 153 -17.65 -14.77 -9.39
C VAL A 153 -16.74 -16.00 -9.27
N GLU A 154 -17.05 -17.10 -9.94
CA GLU A 154 -16.21 -18.29 -9.97
C GLU A 154 -14.83 -18.00 -10.55
N ARG A 155 -14.77 -17.22 -11.63
CA ARG A 155 -13.52 -16.80 -12.24
C ARG A 155 -12.67 -15.94 -11.33
N ALA A 156 -13.27 -14.99 -10.61
CA ALA A 156 -12.58 -14.19 -9.61
C ALA A 156 -12.02 -15.05 -8.46
N LEU A 157 -12.79 -16.06 -8.03
CA LEU A 157 -12.39 -16.95 -6.95
C LEU A 157 -11.30 -17.94 -7.34
N SER A 158 -11.16 -18.30 -8.61
CA SER A 158 -10.20 -19.29 -9.09
C SER A 158 -8.73 -18.90 -8.77
N GLY A 159 -8.41 -17.59 -8.73
CA GLY A 159 -7.09 -17.08 -8.36
C GLY A 159 -6.99 -16.56 -6.93
N ALA A 160 -8.11 -16.32 -6.27
CA ALA A 160 -8.15 -15.61 -4.99
C ALA A 160 -7.34 -16.28 -3.88
N ALA A 161 -7.36 -17.60 -3.78
CA ALA A 161 -6.63 -18.35 -2.76
C ALA A 161 -5.10 -18.24 -2.91
N ALA A 162 -4.61 -17.98 -4.11
CA ALA A 162 -3.17 -17.85 -4.37
C ALA A 162 -2.62 -16.44 -4.05
N VAL A 163 -3.48 -15.41 -4.01
CA VAL A 163 -3.06 -14.00 -3.83
C VAL A 163 -2.30 -13.78 -2.52
N PRO A 164 -2.76 -14.24 -1.33
CA PRO A 164 -2.05 -13.96 -0.09
C PRO A 164 -0.63 -14.56 -0.07
N ALA A 165 -0.46 -15.74 -0.67
CA ALA A 165 0.84 -16.38 -0.77
C ALA A 165 1.77 -15.68 -1.78
N ALA A 166 1.22 -15.23 -2.92
CA ALA A 166 1.96 -14.52 -3.95
C ALA A 166 2.40 -13.14 -3.45
N ALA A 167 1.46 -12.37 -2.88
CA ALA A 167 1.73 -11.05 -2.31
C ALA A 167 2.79 -11.10 -1.19
N HIS A 168 2.70 -12.10 -0.31
CA HIS A 168 3.69 -12.29 0.75
C HIS A 168 5.10 -12.55 0.18
N ARG A 169 5.22 -13.40 -0.84
CA ARG A 169 6.50 -13.67 -1.52
C ARG A 169 7.04 -12.44 -2.24
N GLU A 170 6.16 -11.71 -2.93
CA GLU A 170 6.52 -10.50 -3.66
C GLU A 170 7.08 -9.43 -2.72
N VAL A 171 6.37 -9.16 -1.61
CA VAL A 171 6.83 -8.22 -0.59
C VAL A 171 8.12 -8.70 0.07
N ALA A 172 8.25 -9.99 0.41
CA ALA A 172 9.46 -10.54 1.00
C ALA A 172 10.70 -10.37 0.09
N ASN A 173 10.51 -10.55 -1.21
CA ASN A 173 11.62 -10.51 -2.17
C ASN A 173 11.99 -9.09 -2.61
N ASN A 174 11.01 -8.21 -2.79
CA ASN A 174 11.19 -6.93 -3.47
C ASN A 174 11.12 -5.70 -2.55
N LEU A 175 10.55 -5.84 -1.35
CA LEU A 175 10.50 -4.71 -0.43
C LEU A 175 11.91 -4.35 0.06
N ARG A 176 12.41 -3.17 -0.34
CA ARG A 176 13.68 -2.61 0.10
C ARG A 176 13.41 -1.52 1.13
N VAL A 177 13.85 -1.74 2.34
CA VAL A 177 13.64 -0.78 3.44
C VAL A 177 14.97 -0.32 3.98
N SER A 178 15.26 0.98 3.82
CA SER A 178 16.41 1.63 4.42
C SER A 178 15.97 2.52 5.61
N ALA A 179 16.57 2.30 6.77
CA ALA A 179 16.29 3.05 8.00
C ALA A 179 17.40 4.04 8.34
N SER A 180 17.99 4.69 7.34
CA SER A 180 19.04 5.70 7.55
C SER A 180 18.51 6.96 8.25
N ALA A 181 19.30 7.53 9.13
CA ALA A 181 19.00 8.83 9.72
C ALA A 181 19.03 9.94 8.65
N PRO A 182 18.14 10.94 8.71
CA PRO A 182 18.18 12.08 7.81
C PRO A 182 19.54 12.78 7.89
N SER A 183 20.10 13.21 6.76
CA SER A 183 21.40 13.94 6.74
C SER A 183 21.39 15.19 7.62
N LEU A 184 20.27 15.91 7.66
CA LEU A 184 20.06 17.07 8.51
C LEU A 184 20.17 16.74 10.00
N SER A 185 19.83 15.52 10.45
CA SER A 185 19.97 15.12 11.86
C SER A 185 21.42 15.03 12.30
N ARG A 186 22.37 14.77 11.38
CA ARG A 186 23.82 14.78 11.68
C ARG A 186 24.31 16.21 11.89
N ILE A 187 23.85 17.15 11.06
CA ILE A 187 24.17 18.58 11.17
C ILE A 187 23.65 19.12 12.50
N LEU A 188 22.37 18.87 12.81
CA LEU A 188 21.78 19.26 14.10
C LEU A 188 22.51 18.63 15.29
N GLY A 189 22.93 17.37 15.16
CA GLY A 189 23.73 16.69 16.17
C GLY A 189 25.08 17.34 16.40
N GLY A 190 25.75 17.84 15.37
CA GLY A 190 26.98 18.61 15.45
C GLY A 190 26.78 19.96 16.18
N PHE A 191 25.79 20.74 15.78
CA PHE A 191 25.42 21.98 16.45
C PHE A 191 25.07 21.78 17.93
N GLN A 192 24.33 20.72 18.24
CA GLN A 192 23.97 20.37 19.60
C GLN A 192 25.19 20.02 20.44
N LEU A 193 26.18 19.33 19.87
CA LEU A 193 27.44 19.02 20.56
C LEU A 193 28.20 20.30 20.89
N ILE A 194 28.31 21.22 19.94
CA ILE A 194 28.96 22.52 20.15
C ILE A 194 28.26 23.30 21.26
N ALA A 195 26.95 23.43 21.19
CA ALA A 195 26.14 24.14 22.18
C ALA A 195 26.30 23.52 23.60
N TRP A 196 26.39 22.19 23.68
CA TRP A 196 26.62 21.49 24.93
C TRP A 196 28.02 21.73 25.50
N MET A 197 29.07 21.76 24.66
CA MET A 197 30.43 22.10 25.06
C MET A 197 30.51 23.53 25.58
N VAL A 198 29.81 24.48 24.91
CA VAL A 198 29.71 25.87 25.37
C VAL A 198 29.02 25.93 26.74
N SER A 199 27.97 25.19 26.99
CA SER A 199 27.31 25.09 28.29
C SER A 199 28.24 24.54 29.36
N LEU A 200 29.03 23.50 29.02
CA LEU A 200 30.03 22.92 29.96
C LEU A 200 31.09 23.93 30.35
N VAL A 201 31.58 24.74 29.40
CA VAL A 201 32.53 25.82 29.70
C VAL A 201 31.93 26.84 30.69
N GLY A 202 30.66 27.24 30.46
CA GLY A 202 29.93 28.11 31.37
C GLY A 202 29.77 27.51 32.78
N ALA A 203 29.42 26.22 32.87
CA ALA A 203 29.28 25.49 34.12
C ALA A 203 30.61 25.36 34.87
N ALA A 204 31.69 24.99 34.15
CA ALA A 204 33.04 24.88 34.70
C ALA A 204 33.52 26.22 35.23
N TRP A 205 33.29 27.33 34.51
CA TRP A 205 33.62 28.67 34.97
C TRP A 205 32.88 29.04 36.24
N ILE A 206 31.58 28.80 36.35
CA ILE A 206 30.80 29.03 37.57
C ILE A 206 31.39 28.21 38.71
N GLY A 207 31.72 26.94 38.48
CA GLY A 207 32.34 26.06 39.46
C GLY A 207 33.69 26.61 39.95
N LEU A 208 34.53 27.10 39.01
CA LEU A 208 35.83 27.68 39.35
C LEU A 208 35.70 28.94 40.19
N VAL A 209 34.76 29.82 39.88
CA VAL A 209 34.47 31.04 40.66
C VAL A 209 34.01 30.68 42.09
N HIS A 210 33.13 29.68 42.24
CA HIS A 210 32.70 29.24 43.57
C HIS A 210 33.84 28.60 44.39
N LEU A 211 34.68 27.80 43.73
CA LEU A 211 35.84 27.20 44.35
C LEU A 211 36.88 28.26 44.79
N GLY A 212 37.14 29.28 43.93
CA GLY A 212 38.01 30.39 44.24
C GLY A 212 37.55 31.17 45.47
N ARG A 213 36.23 31.45 45.55
CA ARG A 213 35.63 32.11 46.72
C ARG A 213 35.76 31.27 48.00
N ALA A 214 35.67 29.93 47.91
CA ALA A 214 35.85 29.02 49.02
C ALA A 214 37.33 29.02 49.57
N VAL A 215 38.28 29.38 48.71
CA VAL A 215 39.73 29.50 49.07
C VAL A 215 40.10 30.95 49.33
N LEU A 216 39.16 31.87 49.57
CA LEU A 216 39.35 33.30 49.86
C LEU A 216 40.04 34.10 48.72
N ILE A 217 39.99 33.60 47.48
CA ILE A 217 40.49 34.34 46.32
C ILE A 217 39.30 35.08 45.73
N ASP A 218 39.36 36.40 45.71
CA ASP A 218 38.27 37.20 45.06
C ASP A 218 38.51 37.24 43.57
N VAL A 219 37.64 36.53 42.84
CA VAL A 219 37.69 36.45 41.37
C VAL A 219 36.67 37.44 40.83
N ASP A 220 37.14 38.46 40.16
CA ASP A 220 36.31 39.46 39.49
C ASP A 220 35.63 38.82 38.26
N VAL A 221 34.28 38.75 38.28
CA VAL A 221 33.54 38.07 37.22
C VAL A 221 32.86 39.12 36.34
N PRO A 222 33.18 39.17 35.05
CA PRO A 222 32.52 40.09 34.17
C PRO A 222 30.99 39.80 34.13
N ALA A 223 30.20 40.88 34.27
CA ALA A 223 28.73 40.78 34.34
C ALA A 223 28.07 41.66 33.26
N ILE A 224 26.95 41.24 32.75
CA ILE A 224 26.05 42.04 31.90
C ILE A 224 24.86 42.44 32.77
N GLY A 225 24.91 43.67 33.30
CA GLY A 225 23.94 44.12 34.31
C GLY A 225 24.00 43.26 35.56
N PRO A 226 22.90 42.75 36.12
CA PRO A 226 22.87 41.95 37.33
C PRO A 226 23.29 40.48 37.12
N ILE A 227 23.56 40.02 35.87
CA ILE A 227 23.77 38.60 35.55
C ILE A 227 25.23 38.36 35.18
N PRO A 228 25.93 37.42 35.84
CA PRO A 228 27.29 37.02 35.45
C PRO A 228 27.32 36.39 34.07
N ILE A 229 28.34 36.75 33.25
CA ILE A 229 28.53 36.22 31.89
C ILE A 229 28.53 34.68 31.87
N PRO A 230 29.20 33.95 32.78
CA PRO A 230 29.22 32.49 32.80
C PRO A 230 27.79 31.88 32.92
N THR A 231 26.92 32.53 33.68
CA THR A 231 25.49 32.10 33.79
C THR A 231 24.73 32.25 32.47
N VAL A 232 24.95 33.36 31.76
CA VAL A 232 24.35 33.60 30.44
C VAL A 232 24.84 32.53 29.46
N ILE A 233 26.12 32.24 29.41
CA ILE A 233 26.71 31.21 28.54
C ILE A 233 26.10 29.83 28.83
N LEU A 234 25.98 29.44 30.11
CA LEU A 234 25.38 28.19 30.52
C LEU A 234 23.92 28.08 30.09
N VAL A 235 23.10 29.10 30.38
CA VAL A 235 21.68 29.09 30.11
C VAL A 235 21.40 29.12 28.59
N CYS A 236 22.10 29.99 27.87
CA CYS A 236 21.93 30.08 26.40
C CYS A 236 22.40 28.79 25.71
N GLY A 237 23.52 28.21 26.09
CA GLY A 237 24.00 26.96 25.54
C GLY A 237 23.04 25.79 25.83
N LEU A 238 22.49 25.73 27.06
CA LEU A 238 21.47 24.73 27.40
C LEU A 238 20.18 24.91 26.60
N ALA A 239 19.70 26.15 26.46
CA ALA A 239 18.52 26.47 25.67
C ALA A 239 18.68 26.06 24.22
N VAL A 240 19.82 26.40 23.60
CA VAL A 240 20.13 25.98 22.21
C VAL A 240 20.20 24.45 22.10
N THR A 241 20.80 23.76 23.07
CA THR A 241 20.86 22.30 23.08
C THR A 241 19.48 21.67 23.12
N LEU A 242 18.58 22.17 23.97
CA LEU A 242 17.20 21.68 24.07
C LEU A 242 16.41 21.97 22.80
N LEU A 243 16.59 23.15 22.22
CA LEU A 243 15.93 23.56 20.98
C LEU A 243 16.37 22.66 19.79
N CYS A 244 17.67 22.40 19.67
CA CYS A 244 18.19 21.48 18.66
C CYS A 244 17.67 20.05 18.88
N ALA A 245 17.59 19.57 20.13
CA ALA A 245 17.03 18.26 20.43
C ALA A 245 15.54 18.15 20.07
N GLY A 246 14.74 19.17 20.39
CA GLY A 246 13.32 19.26 20.00
C GLY A 246 13.13 19.27 18.49
N MET A 247 13.90 20.10 17.79
CA MET A 247 13.86 20.20 16.33
C MET A 247 14.28 18.89 15.65
N ASN A 248 15.34 18.23 16.14
CA ASN A 248 15.73 16.91 15.64
C ASN A 248 14.64 15.86 15.85
N ARG A 249 13.99 15.85 17.03
CA ARG A 249 12.87 14.94 17.31
C ARG A 249 11.70 15.17 16.35
N ALA A 250 11.32 16.43 16.11
CA ALA A 250 10.27 16.80 15.18
C ALA A 250 10.61 16.37 13.74
N LEU A 251 11.84 16.66 13.28
CA LEU A 251 12.33 16.25 11.98
C LEU A 251 12.29 14.73 11.80
N CYS A 252 12.79 13.97 12.76
CA CYS A 252 12.80 12.51 12.69
C CYS A 252 11.40 11.92 12.72
N SER A 253 10.46 12.51 13.49
CA SER A 253 9.07 12.07 13.50
C SER A 253 8.37 12.36 12.17
N TRP A 254 8.63 13.49 11.55
CA TRP A 254 8.09 13.86 10.24
C TRP A 254 8.62 12.92 9.14
N VAL A 255 9.93 12.69 9.09
CA VAL A 255 10.55 11.75 8.14
C VAL A 255 10.05 10.33 8.34
N ALA A 256 9.92 9.88 9.60
CA ALA A 256 9.37 8.57 9.92
C ALA A 256 7.94 8.40 9.43
N SER A 257 7.08 9.42 9.61
CA SER A 257 5.70 9.41 9.13
C SER A 257 5.61 9.41 7.60
N ARG A 258 6.53 10.11 6.93
CA ARG A 258 6.62 10.11 5.47
C ARG A 258 7.06 8.74 4.94
N ARG A 259 8.09 8.13 5.55
CA ARG A 259 8.55 6.78 5.19
C ARG A 259 7.51 5.72 5.47
N LYS A 260 6.79 5.82 6.59
CA LYS A 260 5.66 4.94 6.92
C LYS A 260 4.64 4.91 5.78
N ARG A 261 4.25 6.10 5.27
CA ARG A 261 3.30 6.21 4.15
C ARG A 261 3.89 5.62 2.86
N ALA A 262 5.12 5.96 2.52
CA ALA A 262 5.78 5.43 1.32
C ALA A 262 5.82 3.89 1.32
N VAL A 263 6.25 3.27 2.42
CA VAL A 263 6.29 1.80 2.55
C VAL A 263 4.87 1.20 2.44
N MET A 264 3.88 1.86 3.04
CA MET A 264 2.48 1.41 2.92
C MET A 264 1.99 1.45 1.48
N ASP A 265 2.34 2.50 0.74
CA ASP A 265 1.96 2.67 -0.66
C ASP A 265 2.72 1.68 -1.57
N ASP A 266 4.01 1.44 -1.31
CA ASP A 266 4.82 0.44 -2.03
C ASP A 266 4.26 -0.98 -1.84
N VAL A 267 3.95 -1.36 -0.59
CA VAL A 267 3.34 -2.68 -0.31
C VAL A 267 1.96 -2.80 -0.97
N ARG A 268 1.15 -1.75 -0.93
CA ARG A 268 -0.16 -1.75 -1.62
C ARG A 268 -0.01 -1.88 -3.14
N ALA A 269 0.98 -1.23 -3.73
CA ALA A 269 1.27 -1.35 -5.16
C ALA A 269 1.65 -2.78 -5.53
N MET A 270 2.58 -3.41 -4.79
CA MET A 270 2.95 -4.81 -5.00
C MET A 270 1.75 -5.76 -4.86
N CYS A 271 0.92 -5.55 -3.83
CA CYS A 271 -0.30 -6.34 -3.64
C CYS A 271 -1.32 -6.09 -4.76
N ARG A 272 -1.42 -4.86 -5.29
CA ARG A 272 -2.32 -4.51 -6.40
C ARG A 272 -1.94 -5.26 -7.67
N ASP A 273 -0.66 -5.33 -7.98
CA ASP A 273 -0.16 -6.03 -9.17
C ASP A 273 -0.48 -7.53 -9.10
N GLU A 274 -0.32 -8.15 -7.92
CA GLU A 274 -0.69 -9.56 -7.72
C GLU A 274 -2.20 -9.80 -7.78
N VAL A 275 -3.00 -8.91 -7.19
CA VAL A 275 -4.47 -8.95 -7.27
C VAL A 275 -4.93 -8.76 -8.72
N ASP A 276 -4.35 -7.79 -9.44
CA ASP A 276 -4.70 -7.58 -10.85
C ASP A 276 -4.39 -8.82 -11.67
N ARG A 277 -3.20 -9.38 -11.52
CA ARG A 277 -2.75 -10.57 -12.27
C ARG A 277 -3.60 -11.81 -12.00
N LEU A 278 -3.91 -12.09 -10.73
CA LEU A 278 -4.52 -13.36 -10.33
C LEU A 278 -6.05 -13.33 -10.27
N VAL A 279 -6.65 -12.16 -10.04
CA VAL A 279 -8.10 -12.02 -9.84
C VAL A 279 -8.73 -11.13 -10.90
N VAL A 280 -8.22 -9.91 -11.10
CA VAL A 280 -8.88 -8.89 -11.89
C VAL A 280 -8.68 -9.11 -13.39
N ALA A 281 -7.48 -9.45 -13.83
CA ALA A 281 -7.20 -9.70 -15.25
C ALA A 281 -7.99 -10.91 -15.80
N PRO A 282 -8.07 -12.07 -15.11
CA PRO A 282 -8.94 -13.17 -15.55
C PRO A 282 -10.42 -12.80 -15.57
N LEU A 283 -10.87 -12.02 -14.57
CA LEU A 283 -12.24 -11.53 -14.50
C LEU A 283 -12.55 -10.60 -15.70
N ARG A 284 -11.65 -9.65 -15.98
CA ARG A 284 -11.76 -8.71 -17.11
C ARG A 284 -11.77 -9.42 -18.46
N ALA A 285 -10.93 -10.45 -18.62
CA ALA A 285 -10.90 -11.24 -19.84
C ALA A 285 -12.24 -11.95 -20.08
N GLU A 286 -12.85 -12.51 -19.04
CA GLU A 286 -14.15 -13.17 -19.15
C GLU A 286 -15.28 -12.17 -19.39
N ASP A 287 -15.25 -11.02 -18.73
CA ASP A 287 -16.21 -9.94 -18.94
C ASP A 287 -16.15 -9.40 -20.37
N ASN A 288 -14.96 -9.18 -20.92
CA ASN A 288 -14.76 -8.73 -22.30
C ASN A 288 -15.31 -9.73 -23.31
N ARG A 289 -15.18 -11.03 -23.05
CA ARG A 289 -15.81 -12.05 -23.89
C ARG A 289 -17.33 -11.92 -23.88
N HIS A 290 -17.90 -11.71 -22.70
CA HIS A 290 -19.33 -11.50 -22.56
C HIS A 290 -19.79 -10.23 -23.28
N VAL A 291 -19.12 -9.12 -23.11
CA VAL A 291 -19.42 -7.86 -23.81
C VAL A 291 -19.32 -8.02 -25.32
N THR A 292 -18.33 -8.77 -25.82
CA THR A 292 -18.17 -9.05 -27.25
C THR A 292 -19.34 -9.87 -27.79
N ILE A 293 -19.74 -10.93 -27.08
CA ILE A 293 -20.90 -11.75 -27.47
C ILE A 293 -22.19 -10.91 -27.46
N ALA A 294 -22.39 -10.12 -26.40
CA ALA A 294 -23.56 -9.26 -26.29
C ALA A 294 -23.63 -8.22 -27.42
N SER A 295 -22.52 -7.60 -27.76
CA SER A 295 -22.43 -6.62 -28.83
C SER A 295 -22.68 -7.24 -30.22
N PHE A 296 -22.22 -8.48 -30.44
CA PHE A 296 -22.49 -9.22 -31.67
C PHE A 296 -23.98 -9.55 -31.79
N VAL A 297 -24.62 -10.06 -30.73
CA VAL A 297 -26.05 -10.34 -30.69
C VAL A 297 -26.89 -9.07 -30.92
N ALA A 298 -26.48 -7.94 -30.36
CA ALA A 298 -27.13 -6.65 -30.57
C ALA A 298 -27.09 -6.19 -32.04
N ARG A 299 -25.96 -6.39 -32.74
CA ARG A 299 -25.78 -6.01 -34.14
C ARG A 299 -26.63 -6.87 -35.08
N LEU A 300 -26.71 -8.19 -34.86
CA LEU A 300 -27.55 -9.09 -35.66
C LEU A 300 -29.00 -8.65 -35.67
N HIS A 301 -29.47 -7.93 -34.68
CA HIS A 301 -30.83 -7.47 -34.56
C HIS A 301 -31.13 -6.15 -35.29
N LEU A 302 -30.11 -5.33 -35.53
CA LEU A 302 -30.26 -4.10 -36.29
C LEU A 302 -30.41 -4.41 -37.79
N ASP A 303 -29.74 -5.47 -38.29
CA ASP A 303 -29.83 -5.93 -39.68
C ASP A 303 -31.19 -6.60 -40.02
N GLU A 304 -31.90 -7.14 -39.01
CA GLU A 304 -33.25 -7.70 -39.25
C GLU A 304 -34.37 -6.65 -39.37
N ARG A 305 -34.09 -5.38 -39.06
CA ARG A 305 -35.09 -4.29 -39.13
C ARG A 305 -34.99 -3.42 -40.39
N VAL A 306 -34.02 -3.67 -41.26
CA VAL A 306 -33.84 -3.07 -42.57
C VAL A 306 -34.34 -4.05 -43.63
#